data_9fbc98000cdaacc8019bbaa7b47efb6d
#
_entry.id   9fbc98000cdaacc8019bbaa7b47efb6d
#
_cell.length_a   1.000
_cell.length_b   1.000
_cell.length_c   1.000
_cell.angle_alpha   90.00
_cell.angle_beta   90.00
_cell.angle_gamma   90.00
#
_symmetry.space_group_name_H-M   'P 1'
#
loop_
_entity.id
_entity.type
_entity.pdbx_description
1 polymer ?
#
loop_
_entity_poly.entity_id
_entity_poly.type
_entity_poly.pdbx_seq_one_letter_code
_entity_poly.pdbx_strand_id
1 'polypeptide(L)'
;EVLGDSITAGYGNLTTGEDTDDPSGPAKSSGTDTYAFLAAKQLNADISVVARSGLAFSNASDPIAPYWKSVSFARQKSLGEYKAERKPDVVVINLGTNDESLCRKSNTAYSEVQDDAVALLKMVRETYADAKIVWFYGTMDTGLTDVIRNAVDEAGGEANGFYFLLGEKNFMGGGGHPNADAHKSNGKILADYIKTIL
;
A
#
# COMPACT_ATOMS: atom_id res chain seq x y z
N GLU A 1 5.72 -7.90 -5.16
CA GLU A 1 4.35 -7.96 -4.59
C GLU A 1 3.97 -6.60 -4.03
N VAL A 2 2.68 -6.21 -4.11
CA VAL A 2 2.19 -4.94 -3.57
C VAL A 2 1.03 -5.21 -2.61
N LEU A 3 1.16 -4.69 -1.39
CA LEU A 3 0.14 -4.73 -0.34
C LEU A 3 -0.46 -3.33 -0.19
N GLY A 4 -1.80 -3.19 -0.28
CA GLY A 4 -2.37 -1.86 -0.24
C GLY A 4 -3.87 -1.77 0.03
N ASP A 5 -4.34 -0.54 -0.01
CA ASP A 5 -5.72 -0.15 0.24
C ASP A 5 -6.46 0.28 -1.04
N SER A 6 -7.37 1.24 -0.92
CA SER A 6 -8.14 1.81 -2.04
C SER A 6 -7.25 2.47 -3.10
N ILE A 7 -6.12 3.06 -2.72
CA ILE A 7 -5.20 3.70 -3.64
C ILE A 7 -4.58 2.64 -4.57
N THR A 8 -4.12 1.55 -3.99
CA THR A 8 -3.55 0.42 -4.75
C THR A 8 -4.62 -0.32 -5.57
N ALA A 9 -5.86 -0.39 -5.08
CA ALA A 9 -7.00 -0.95 -5.82
C ALA A 9 -7.46 -0.05 -6.99
N GLY A 10 -7.05 1.22 -7.04
CA GLY A 10 -7.39 2.16 -8.09
C GLY A 10 -8.76 2.82 -7.93
N TYR A 11 -9.25 2.92 -6.70
CA TYR A 11 -10.56 3.51 -6.40
C TYR A 11 -10.63 4.96 -6.89
N GLY A 12 -11.63 5.25 -7.75
CA GLY A 12 -11.91 6.59 -8.26
C GLY A 12 -10.83 7.21 -9.16
N ASN A 13 -9.81 6.46 -9.58
CA ASN A 13 -8.67 7.02 -10.31
C ASN A 13 -8.98 7.46 -11.74
N LEU A 14 -10.09 7.01 -12.32
CA LEU A 14 -10.55 7.42 -13.66
C LEU A 14 -11.54 8.61 -13.64
N THR A 15 -11.78 9.20 -12.48
CA THR A 15 -12.70 10.33 -12.30
C THR A 15 -11.98 11.58 -11.81
N THR A 16 -12.69 12.69 -11.77
CA THR A 16 -12.22 13.95 -11.15
C THR A 16 -12.86 14.12 -9.77
N GLY A 17 -12.27 14.96 -8.92
CA GLY A 17 -12.79 15.27 -7.59
C GLY A 17 -14.18 15.92 -7.58
N GLU A 18 -14.65 16.43 -8.73
CA GLU A 18 -16.00 17.00 -8.91
C GLU A 18 -17.08 15.92 -9.11
N ASP A 19 -16.70 14.67 -9.39
CA ASP A 19 -17.63 13.56 -9.54
C ASP A 19 -18.13 13.13 -8.14
N THR A 20 -19.38 13.45 -7.84
CA THR A 20 -20.01 13.19 -6.52
C THR A 20 -20.65 11.81 -6.43
N ASP A 21 -20.75 11.08 -7.54
CA ASP A 21 -21.28 9.71 -7.54
C ASP A 21 -20.29 8.73 -6.92
N ASP A 22 -20.78 7.54 -6.54
CA ASP A 22 -19.94 6.47 -6.02
C ASP A 22 -18.80 6.12 -7.01
N PRO A 23 -17.55 6.34 -6.65
CA PRO A 23 -16.39 6.11 -7.52
C PRO A 23 -15.97 4.63 -7.60
N SER A 24 -16.63 3.70 -6.92
CA SER A 24 -16.26 2.28 -6.88
C SER A 24 -16.57 1.50 -8.16
N GLY A 25 -17.41 2.05 -9.04
CA GLY A 25 -17.83 1.38 -10.27
C GLY A 25 -16.69 1.19 -11.28
N PRO A 26 -16.77 0.16 -12.15
CA PRO A 26 -15.71 -0.17 -13.12
C PRO A 26 -15.47 0.91 -14.17
N ALA A 27 -16.43 1.81 -14.39
CA ALA A 27 -16.24 2.95 -15.27
C ALA A 27 -15.43 4.09 -14.63
N LYS A 28 -15.20 4.04 -13.32
CA LYS A 28 -14.59 5.09 -12.52
C LYS A 28 -13.31 4.67 -11.82
N SER A 29 -13.03 3.37 -11.78
CA SER A 29 -11.90 2.77 -11.07
C SER A 29 -11.19 1.74 -11.92
N SER A 30 -9.86 1.76 -11.91
CA SER A 30 -9.03 0.83 -12.66
C SER A 30 -7.84 0.37 -11.84
N GLY A 31 -7.78 -0.92 -11.51
CA GLY A 31 -6.65 -1.52 -10.80
C GLY A 31 -5.37 -1.54 -11.65
N THR A 32 -5.48 -1.61 -12.98
CA THR A 32 -4.32 -1.65 -13.89
C THR A 32 -3.75 -0.27 -14.24
N ASP A 33 -4.47 0.80 -13.96
CA ASP A 33 -4.00 2.18 -14.13
C ASP A 33 -3.52 2.78 -12.80
N THR A 34 -3.04 1.93 -11.88
CA THR A 34 -2.48 2.35 -10.60
C THR A 34 -0.96 2.51 -10.66
N TYR A 35 -0.43 3.26 -9.71
CA TYR A 35 1.02 3.44 -9.54
C TYR A 35 1.76 2.09 -9.52
N ALA A 36 1.18 1.06 -8.92
CA ALA A 36 1.76 -0.27 -8.78
C ALA A 36 1.97 -0.97 -10.13
N PHE A 37 0.92 -1.05 -10.96
CA PHE A 37 1.00 -1.64 -12.30
C PHE A 37 1.85 -0.79 -13.23
N LEU A 38 1.77 0.54 -13.14
CA LEU A 38 2.58 1.45 -13.96
C LEU A 38 4.07 1.35 -13.63
N ALA A 39 4.42 1.20 -12.34
CA ALA A 39 5.80 0.94 -11.91
C ALA A 39 6.29 -0.43 -12.41
N ALA A 40 5.50 -1.50 -12.24
CA ALA A 40 5.86 -2.83 -12.72
C ALA A 40 6.09 -2.84 -14.24
N LYS A 41 5.22 -2.18 -15.01
CA LYS A 41 5.38 -2.03 -16.45
C LYS A 41 6.69 -1.31 -16.82
N GLN A 42 7.04 -0.24 -16.10
CA GLN A 42 8.29 0.50 -16.34
C GLN A 42 9.54 -0.31 -15.96
N LEU A 43 9.41 -1.22 -14.98
CA LEU A 43 10.47 -2.13 -14.54
C LEU A 43 10.55 -3.41 -15.39
N ASN A 44 9.60 -3.65 -16.29
CA ASN A 44 9.41 -4.93 -16.99
C ASN A 44 9.34 -6.11 -16.00
N ALA A 45 8.58 -5.93 -14.92
CA ALA A 45 8.45 -6.88 -13.81
C ALA A 45 7.07 -7.54 -13.78
N ASP A 46 7.04 -8.78 -13.34
CA ASP A 46 5.80 -9.43 -12.93
C ASP A 46 5.26 -8.76 -11.66
N ILE A 47 3.96 -8.70 -11.49
CA ILE A 47 3.32 -8.09 -10.33
C ILE A 47 2.25 -8.98 -9.71
N SER A 48 2.25 -9.05 -8.38
CA SER A 48 1.15 -9.57 -7.56
C SER A 48 0.62 -8.45 -6.68
N VAL A 49 -0.70 -8.28 -6.62
CA VAL A 49 -1.33 -7.21 -5.84
C VAL A 49 -2.35 -7.80 -4.87
N VAL A 50 -2.21 -7.44 -3.60
CA VAL A 50 -3.19 -7.71 -2.55
C VAL A 50 -3.68 -6.36 -2.03
N ALA A 51 -4.84 -5.95 -2.48
CA ALA A 51 -5.40 -4.64 -2.15
C ALA A 51 -6.92 -4.68 -2.04
N ARG A 52 -7.45 -3.89 -1.10
CA ARG A 52 -8.89 -3.64 -0.95
C ARG A 52 -9.11 -2.29 -0.29
N SER A 53 -10.11 -1.55 -0.75
CA SER A 53 -10.51 -0.28 -0.13
C SER A 53 -10.80 -0.46 1.36
N GLY A 54 -10.31 0.46 2.18
CA GLY A 54 -10.49 0.45 3.63
C GLY A 54 -9.43 -0.32 4.41
N LEU A 55 -8.54 -1.11 3.76
CA LEU A 55 -7.49 -1.82 4.49
C LEU A 55 -6.53 -0.86 5.18
N ALA A 56 -6.10 -1.27 6.34
CA ALA A 56 -5.12 -0.62 7.21
C ALA A 56 -3.96 -1.57 7.51
N PHE A 57 -2.95 -1.09 8.19
CA PHE A 57 -1.94 -1.96 8.78
C PHE A 57 -2.20 -2.19 10.27
N SER A 58 -2.84 -1.24 10.95
CA SER A 58 -3.12 -1.30 12.38
C SER A 58 -4.24 -2.26 12.74
N ASN A 59 -4.04 -2.99 13.83
CA ASN A 59 -5.04 -3.89 14.41
C ASN A 59 -6.28 -3.16 14.94
N ALA A 60 -6.19 -1.86 15.17
CA ALA A 60 -7.32 -1.05 15.63
C ALA A 60 -8.33 -0.71 14.51
N SER A 61 -8.05 -1.09 13.26
CA SER A 61 -8.90 -0.84 12.09
C SER A 61 -9.27 -2.16 11.38
N ASP A 62 -9.14 -2.20 10.05
CA ASP A 62 -9.33 -3.40 9.22
C ASP A 62 -7.95 -3.86 8.68
N PRO A 63 -7.18 -4.62 9.48
CA PRO A 63 -5.79 -4.90 9.16
C PRO A 63 -5.63 -5.82 7.96
N ILE A 64 -4.62 -5.56 7.13
CA ILE A 64 -4.31 -6.40 5.96
C ILE A 64 -3.79 -7.79 6.36
N ALA A 65 -3.17 -7.92 7.51
CA ALA A 65 -2.48 -9.13 7.94
C ALA A 65 -3.31 -10.42 7.82
N PRO A 66 -4.59 -10.47 8.26
CA PRO A 66 -5.43 -11.67 8.12
C PRO A 66 -5.80 -11.99 6.67
N TYR A 67 -5.71 -11.01 5.77
CA TYR A 67 -6.15 -11.14 4.38
C TYR A 67 -5.01 -11.47 3.43
N TRP A 68 -3.81 -11.03 3.75
CA TRP A 68 -2.66 -11.06 2.84
C TRP A 68 -2.41 -12.41 2.20
N LYS A 69 -2.47 -13.50 2.99
CA LYS A 69 -2.27 -14.86 2.47
C LYS A 69 -3.58 -15.60 2.18
N SER A 70 -4.70 -14.89 2.17
CA SER A 70 -5.99 -15.52 1.86
C SER A 70 -6.24 -15.59 0.36
N VAL A 71 -6.75 -16.71 -0.12
CA VAL A 71 -7.17 -16.88 -1.52
C VAL A 71 -8.29 -15.90 -1.90
N SER A 72 -9.08 -15.45 -0.93
CA SER A 72 -10.17 -14.51 -1.16
C SER A 72 -10.46 -13.67 0.07
N PHE A 73 -10.56 -12.36 -0.09
CA PHE A 73 -11.01 -11.46 0.97
C PHE A 73 -12.41 -11.80 1.50
N ALA A 74 -13.32 -12.25 0.64
CA ALA A 74 -14.68 -12.55 1.03
C ALA A 74 -14.82 -13.92 1.74
N ARG A 75 -13.88 -14.83 1.52
CA ARG A 75 -13.96 -16.23 1.97
C ARG A 75 -12.67 -16.71 2.62
N GLN A 76 -12.04 -15.86 3.40
CA GLN A 76 -10.71 -16.07 4.00
C GLN A 76 -10.45 -17.48 4.54
N LYS A 77 -11.39 -17.98 5.34
CA LYS A 77 -11.22 -19.29 6.02
C LYS A 77 -11.69 -20.49 5.21
N SER A 78 -12.50 -20.29 4.16
CA SER A 78 -13.14 -21.39 3.43
C SER A 78 -12.36 -21.87 2.20
N LEU A 79 -11.47 -21.02 1.66
CA LEU A 79 -10.67 -21.36 0.47
C LEU A 79 -9.20 -21.66 0.79
N GLY A 80 -8.81 -21.53 2.05
CA GLY A 80 -7.46 -21.81 2.50
C GLY A 80 -6.45 -20.68 2.24
N GLU A 81 -5.20 -20.98 2.48
CA GLU A 81 -4.09 -20.05 2.36
C GLU A 81 -3.54 -20.06 0.93
N TYR A 82 -3.38 -18.86 0.36
CA TYR A 82 -2.67 -18.69 -0.91
C TYR A 82 -1.16 -18.88 -0.69
N LYS A 83 -0.56 -19.70 -1.50
CA LYS A 83 0.89 -19.89 -1.53
C LYS A 83 1.41 -19.35 -2.86
N ALA A 84 2.18 -18.28 -2.80
CA ALA A 84 2.82 -17.74 -3.98
C ALA A 84 3.81 -18.77 -4.56
N GLU A 85 3.73 -19.03 -5.85
CA GLU A 85 4.67 -19.92 -6.55
C GLU A 85 6.06 -19.30 -6.68
N ARG A 86 6.12 -17.96 -6.69
CA ARG A 86 7.36 -17.18 -6.79
C ARG A 86 7.53 -16.27 -5.59
N LYS A 87 8.78 -16.15 -5.14
CA LYS A 87 9.16 -15.15 -4.13
C LYS A 87 9.37 -13.81 -4.83
N PRO A 88 8.82 -12.70 -4.30
CA PRO A 88 9.06 -11.37 -4.85
C PRO A 88 10.49 -10.91 -4.54
N ASP A 89 11.12 -10.21 -5.48
CA ASP A 89 12.37 -9.48 -5.23
C ASP A 89 12.09 -8.22 -4.39
N VAL A 90 10.92 -7.60 -4.61
CA VAL A 90 10.48 -6.41 -3.90
C VAL A 90 9.06 -6.59 -3.39
N VAL A 91 8.83 -6.21 -2.12
CA VAL A 91 7.48 -6.03 -1.55
C VAL A 91 7.26 -4.55 -1.32
N VAL A 92 6.19 -4.00 -1.89
CA VAL A 92 5.77 -2.62 -1.66
C VAL A 92 4.56 -2.62 -0.74
N ILE A 93 4.63 -1.83 0.34
CA ILE A 93 3.50 -1.60 1.25
C ILE A 93 3.00 -0.17 1.01
N ASN A 94 1.74 -0.02 0.60
CA ASN A 94 1.09 1.29 0.49
C ASN A 94 -0.17 1.28 1.36
N LEU A 95 0.06 1.44 2.65
CA LEU A 95 -0.94 1.49 3.71
C LEU A 95 -0.62 2.67 4.63
N GLY A 96 -1.62 3.15 5.37
CA GLY A 96 -1.47 4.24 6.33
C GLY A 96 -2.55 5.31 6.23
N THR A 97 -3.19 5.46 5.07
CA THR A 97 -4.25 6.47 4.87
C THR A 97 -5.46 6.18 5.77
N ASN A 98 -5.88 4.93 5.88
CA ASN A 98 -6.98 4.53 6.76
C ASN A 98 -6.57 4.59 8.24
N ASP A 99 -5.34 4.26 8.56
CA ASP A 99 -4.75 4.34 9.90
C ASP A 99 -4.68 5.80 10.37
N GLU A 100 -4.26 6.73 9.53
CA GLU A 100 -4.26 8.16 9.83
C GLU A 100 -5.68 8.67 10.09
N SER A 101 -6.65 8.25 9.28
CA SER A 101 -8.06 8.56 9.49
C SER A 101 -8.57 8.04 10.84
N LEU A 102 -8.13 6.85 11.25
CA LEU A 102 -8.43 6.27 12.55
C LEU A 102 -7.84 7.12 13.69
N CYS A 103 -6.55 7.45 13.64
CA CYS A 103 -5.89 8.29 14.64
C CYS A 103 -6.61 9.62 14.86
N ARG A 104 -7.01 10.26 13.75
CA ARG A 104 -7.77 11.53 13.81
C ARG A 104 -9.16 11.41 14.42
N LYS A 105 -9.84 10.27 14.26
CA LYS A 105 -11.24 10.07 14.67
C LYS A 105 -11.39 9.44 16.05
N SER A 106 -10.51 8.53 16.43
CA SER A 106 -10.65 7.68 17.61
C SER A 106 -9.66 7.96 18.73
N ASN A 107 -8.82 8.99 18.57
CA ASN A 107 -7.78 9.33 19.56
C ASN A 107 -6.79 8.18 19.84
N THR A 108 -6.61 7.28 18.86
CA THR A 108 -5.63 6.19 18.91
C THR A 108 -4.22 6.80 18.94
N ALA A 109 -3.38 6.31 19.84
CA ALA A 109 -2.03 6.84 19.98
C ALA A 109 -1.14 6.48 18.79
N TYR A 110 -0.34 7.41 18.32
CA TYR A 110 0.62 7.18 17.23
C TYR A 110 1.64 6.08 17.56
N SER A 111 1.98 5.89 18.84
CA SER A 111 2.87 4.80 19.28
C SER A 111 2.25 3.42 19.05
N GLU A 112 0.96 3.24 19.31
CA GLU A 112 0.27 1.97 19.04
C GLU A 112 0.27 1.63 17.56
N VAL A 113 0.06 2.64 16.72
CA VAL A 113 0.10 2.50 15.26
C VAL A 113 1.52 2.20 14.77
N GLN A 114 2.56 2.77 15.40
CA GLN A 114 3.95 2.45 15.07
C GLN A 114 4.31 1.00 15.39
N ASP A 115 3.90 0.49 16.54
CA ASP A 115 4.15 -0.92 16.92
C ASP A 115 3.50 -1.89 15.92
N ASP A 116 2.27 -1.61 15.47
CA ASP A 116 1.60 -2.39 14.43
C ASP A 116 2.32 -2.33 13.07
N ALA A 117 2.87 -1.17 12.71
CA ALA A 117 3.68 -1.02 11.49
C ALA A 117 4.96 -1.87 11.55
N VAL A 118 5.66 -1.85 12.67
CA VAL A 118 6.84 -2.71 12.92
C VAL A 118 6.45 -4.19 12.84
N ALA A 119 5.31 -4.57 13.42
CA ALA A 119 4.82 -5.95 13.38
C ALA A 119 4.52 -6.41 11.95
N LEU A 120 3.91 -5.56 11.12
CA LEU A 120 3.68 -5.86 9.70
C LEU A 120 5.00 -6.03 8.94
N LEU A 121 5.98 -5.14 9.12
CA LEU A 121 7.30 -5.25 8.49
C LEU A 121 8.00 -6.57 8.84
N LYS A 122 7.98 -6.97 10.13
CA LYS A 122 8.52 -8.24 10.59
C LYS A 122 7.81 -9.44 9.95
N MET A 123 6.48 -9.41 9.88
CA MET A 123 5.68 -10.46 9.23
C MET A 123 6.01 -10.61 7.74
N VAL A 124 6.20 -9.49 7.03
CA VAL A 124 6.60 -9.51 5.62
C VAL A 124 8.00 -10.10 5.46
N ARG A 125 8.95 -9.72 6.33
CA ARG A 125 10.31 -10.25 6.34
C ARG A 125 10.35 -11.75 6.63
N GLU A 126 9.57 -12.23 7.60
CA GLU A 126 9.46 -13.66 7.92
C GLU A 126 8.92 -14.47 6.73
N THR A 127 8.05 -13.86 5.94
CA THR A 127 7.46 -14.49 4.75
C THR A 127 8.44 -14.48 3.57
N TYR A 128 9.15 -13.39 3.36
CA TYR A 128 10.05 -13.12 2.24
C TYR A 128 11.41 -12.64 2.74
N ALA A 129 12.25 -13.64 3.14
CA ALA A 129 13.52 -13.37 3.82
C ALA A 129 14.48 -12.46 3.03
N ASP A 130 14.48 -12.58 1.70
CA ASP A 130 15.46 -11.93 0.83
C ASP A 130 14.89 -10.68 0.11
N ALA A 131 13.57 -10.43 0.19
CA ALA A 131 12.94 -9.34 -0.53
C ALA A 131 13.39 -7.96 -0.01
N LYS A 132 13.49 -6.99 -0.89
CA LYS A 132 13.52 -5.56 -0.50
C LYS A 132 12.11 -5.13 -0.11
N ILE A 133 11.94 -4.54 1.06
CA ILE A 133 10.62 -4.11 1.56
C ILE A 133 10.57 -2.58 1.54
N VAL A 134 9.71 -2.03 0.69
CA VAL A 134 9.55 -0.58 0.49
C VAL A 134 8.19 -0.16 1.04
N TRP A 135 8.16 0.67 2.09
CA TRP A 135 6.94 1.33 2.50
C TRP A 135 6.77 2.63 1.70
N PHE A 136 5.87 2.60 0.74
CA PHE A 136 5.54 3.72 -0.15
C PHE A 136 4.30 4.44 0.37
N TYR A 137 4.48 5.61 1.00
CA TYR A 137 3.40 6.36 1.66
C TYR A 137 3.33 7.79 1.16
N GLY A 138 2.23 8.48 1.43
CA GLY A 138 2.10 9.92 1.16
C GLY A 138 1.40 10.27 -0.15
N THR A 139 0.89 9.29 -0.87
CA THR A 139 0.19 9.52 -2.16
C THR A 139 -1.18 10.19 -2.01
N MET A 140 -1.80 10.09 -0.83
CA MET A 140 -3.08 10.72 -0.49
C MET A 140 -2.98 11.52 0.82
N ASP A 141 -2.38 10.93 1.86
CA ASP A 141 -2.18 11.52 3.18
C ASP A 141 -0.72 11.41 3.61
N THR A 142 -0.27 12.29 4.50
CA THR A 142 1.12 12.39 4.97
C THR A 142 1.27 12.41 6.48
N GLY A 143 0.17 12.32 7.25
CA GLY A 143 0.19 12.51 8.71
C GLY A 143 0.91 11.41 9.48
N LEU A 144 1.08 10.21 8.89
CA LEU A 144 1.86 9.13 9.50
C LEU A 144 3.29 9.00 8.95
N THR A 145 3.79 10.00 8.22
CA THR A 145 5.13 9.95 7.60
C THR A 145 6.22 9.59 8.61
N ASP A 146 6.27 10.28 9.75
CA ASP A 146 7.29 10.04 10.76
C ASP A 146 7.08 8.71 11.50
N VAL A 147 5.83 8.34 11.77
CA VAL A 147 5.47 7.05 12.37
C VAL A 147 5.98 5.89 11.52
N ILE A 148 5.68 5.92 10.22
CA ILE A 148 6.06 4.85 9.29
C ILE A 148 7.57 4.84 9.08
N ARG A 149 8.21 6.01 8.96
CA ARG A 149 9.68 6.09 8.85
C ARG A 149 10.37 5.51 10.08
N ASN A 150 9.92 5.88 11.27
CA ASN A 150 10.45 5.34 12.52
C ASN A 150 10.24 3.81 12.61
N ALA A 151 9.09 3.30 12.16
CA ALA A 151 8.85 1.85 12.12
C ALA A 151 9.81 1.13 11.15
N VAL A 152 10.10 1.72 9.99
CA VAL A 152 11.09 1.19 9.03
C VAL A 152 12.49 1.16 9.65
N ASP A 153 12.90 2.23 10.33
CA ASP A 153 14.20 2.32 11.01
C ASP A 153 14.28 1.31 12.16
N GLU A 154 13.24 1.17 12.97
CA GLU A 154 13.14 0.20 14.07
C GLU A 154 13.18 -1.25 13.58
N ALA A 155 12.60 -1.54 12.41
CA ALA A 155 12.68 -2.86 11.77
C ALA A 155 14.09 -3.20 11.28
N GLY A 156 15.01 -2.21 11.26
CA GLY A 156 16.40 -2.37 10.88
C GLY A 156 16.86 -1.55 9.68
N GLY A 157 15.99 -0.75 9.10
CA GLY A 157 16.28 0.19 8.03
C GLY A 157 16.91 -0.43 6.78
N GLU A 158 17.58 0.38 5.99
CA GLU A 158 18.19 -0.02 4.72
C GLU A 158 19.23 -1.14 4.86
N ALA A 159 19.96 -1.18 5.96
CA ALA A 159 20.95 -2.23 6.23
C ALA A 159 20.32 -3.64 6.27
N ASN A 160 19.03 -3.73 6.59
CA ASN A 160 18.26 -4.97 6.62
C ASN A 160 17.20 -5.06 5.49
N GLY A 161 17.32 -4.20 4.48
CA GLY A 161 16.45 -4.20 3.29
C GLY A 161 15.04 -3.68 3.54
N PHE A 162 14.87 -2.77 4.52
CA PHE A 162 13.66 -2.01 4.74
C PHE A 162 13.87 -0.56 4.32
N TYR A 163 12.94 -0.04 3.53
CA TYR A 163 13.04 1.26 2.90
C TYR A 163 11.76 2.06 3.09
N PHE A 164 11.89 3.36 3.27
CA PHE A 164 10.77 4.30 3.24
C PHE A 164 10.85 5.17 2.00
N LEU A 165 9.76 5.29 1.27
CA LEU A 165 9.63 6.17 0.11
C LEU A 165 8.40 7.05 0.27
N LEU A 166 8.59 8.36 0.19
CA LEU A 166 7.49 9.32 0.18
C LEU A 166 6.99 9.52 -1.25
N GLY A 167 5.68 9.33 -1.45
CA GLY A 167 5.00 9.60 -2.70
C GLY A 167 4.60 11.07 -2.88
N GLU A 168 4.13 11.39 -4.06
CA GLU A 168 3.55 12.69 -4.39
C GLU A 168 2.07 12.71 -4.04
N LYS A 169 1.70 13.61 -3.12
CA LYS A 169 0.32 13.73 -2.61
C LYS A 169 -0.62 14.27 -3.68
N ASN A 170 -1.74 13.59 -3.89
CA ASN A 170 -2.82 14.02 -4.77
C ASN A 170 -4.17 13.48 -4.28
N PHE A 171 -5.23 14.25 -4.46
CA PHE A 171 -6.61 13.91 -4.06
C PHE A 171 -7.64 14.41 -5.10
N MET A 172 -7.22 14.50 -6.36
CA MET A 172 -8.03 15.07 -7.46
C MET A 172 -8.90 14.04 -8.18
N GLY A 173 -8.86 12.79 -7.77
CA GLY A 173 -9.75 11.73 -8.27
C GLY A 173 -11.02 11.59 -7.43
N GLY A 174 -11.87 10.65 -7.79
CA GLY A 174 -13.13 10.39 -7.13
C GLY A 174 -12.98 10.03 -5.66
N GLY A 175 -13.85 10.58 -4.81
CA GLY A 175 -13.80 10.38 -3.37
C GLY A 175 -12.53 10.88 -2.70
N GLY A 176 -11.84 11.87 -3.30
CA GLY A 176 -10.61 12.43 -2.77
C GLY A 176 -9.38 11.52 -2.92
N HIS A 177 -9.43 10.54 -3.82
CA HIS A 177 -8.30 9.66 -4.12
C HIS A 177 -7.37 10.24 -5.19
N PRO A 178 -6.17 9.70 -5.37
CA PRO A 178 -5.31 10.06 -6.49
C PRO A 178 -5.97 9.76 -7.83
N ASN A 179 -5.91 10.71 -8.78
CA ASN A 179 -6.37 10.52 -10.14
C ASN A 179 -5.34 9.78 -11.02
N ALA A 180 -5.67 9.52 -12.28
CA ALA A 180 -4.80 8.79 -13.21
C ALA A 180 -3.43 9.44 -13.40
N ASP A 181 -3.35 10.78 -13.45
CA ASP A 181 -2.07 11.49 -13.59
C ASP A 181 -1.21 11.34 -12.33
N ALA A 182 -1.81 11.40 -11.15
CA ALA A 182 -1.13 11.15 -9.89
C ALA A 182 -0.60 9.71 -9.81
N HIS A 183 -1.38 8.73 -10.25
CA HIS A 183 -0.91 7.35 -10.33
C HIS A 183 0.27 7.19 -11.29
N LYS A 184 0.26 7.90 -12.42
CA LYS A 184 1.38 7.89 -13.37
C LYS A 184 2.65 8.50 -12.79
N SER A 185 2.55 9.66 -12.12
CA SER A 185 3.67 10.31 -11.44
C SER A 185 4.24 9.40 -10.34
N ASN A 186 3.39 8.90 -9.45
CA ASN A 186 3.77 8.01 -8.36
C ASN A 186 4.33 6.66 -8.85
N GLY A 187 3.83 6.14 -9.96
CA GLY A 187 4.37 4.94 -10.59
C GLY A 187 5.81 5.15 -11.09
N LYS A 188 6.09 6.33 -11.65
CA LYS A 188 7.45 6.70 -12.04
C LYS A 188 8.38 6.85 -10.83
N ILE A 189 7.94 7.55 -9.79
CA ILE A 189 8.70 7.73 -8.54
C ILE A 189 9.07 6.35 -7.95
N LEU A 190 8.10 5.45 -7.82
CA LEU A 190 8.32 4.11 -7.29
C LEU A 190 9.28 3.29 -8.16
N ALA A 191 9.08 3.28 -9.48
CA ALA A 191 9.93 2.53 -10.39
C ALA A 191 11.38 3.01 -10.37
N ASP A 192 11.58 4.33 -10.39
CA ASP A 192 12.92 4.91 -10.38
C ASP A 192 13.64 4.63 -9.04
N TYR A 193 12.90 4.66 -7.92
CA TYR A 193 13.45 4.30 -6.62
C TYR A 193 13.84 2.81 -6.54
N ILE A 194 12.96 1.91 -6.99
CA ILE A 194 13.24 0.46 -6.97
C ILE A 194 14.53 0.14 -7.75
N LYS A 195 14.80 0.81 -8.88
CA LYS A 195 16.06 0.63 -9.62
C LYS A 195 17.31 1.00 -8.83
N THR A 196 17.18 1.84 -7.82
CA THR A 196 18.34 2.25 -7.01
C THR A 196 18.70 1.26 -5.90
N ILE A 197 17.76 0.37 -5.55
CA ILE A 197 17.92 -0.58 -4.44
C ILE A 197 18.06 -2.05 -4.90
N LEU A 198 17.84 -2.34 -6.20
CA LEU A 198 18.10 -3.64 -6.82
C LEU A 198 19.51 -3.70 -7.41
#